data_8cb007bd94d4cfb6d1c37e55165e7983
#
_entry.id   8cb007bd94d4cfb6d1c37e55165e7983
#
_cell.length_a   1.000
_cell.length_b   1.000
_cell.length_c   1.000
_cell.angle_alpha   90.00
_cell.angle_beta   90.00
_cell.angle_gamma   90.00
#
_symmetry.space_group_name_H-M   'P 1'
#
loop_
_entity.id
_entity.type
_entity.pdbx_description
1 polymer ?
#
loop_
_entity_poly.entity_id
_entity_poly.type
_entity_poly.pdbx_seq_one_letter_code
_entity_poly.pdbx_strand_id
1 'polypeptide(L)'
;MKIKFDATEYLNKLKTGNSYFHTFINRESLAVGILFLKPGENDTQDPHDSDEIYYILDGNGFLEINDEPHRIKKGQVYFVAKGTSHRFYGNTKNLSVLYFFGGPDS
;
A
#
# COMPACT_ATOMS: atom_id res chain seq x y z
N MET A 1 16.37 -19.33 3.65
CA MET A 1 15.60 -18.14 3.21
C MET A 1 14.11 -18.36 3.44
N LYS A 2 13.46 -17.42 4.04
CA LYS A 2 12.01 -17.48 4.21
C LYS A 2 11.32 -17.22 2.86
N ILE A 3 10.39 -18.09 2.48
CA ILE A 3 9.67 -18.01 1.20
C ILE A 3 8.15 -18.00 1.35
N LYS A 4 7.64 -18.14 2.57
CA LYS A 4 6.21 -18.13 2.84
C LYS A 4 5.88 -17.04 3.85
N PHE A 5 4.93 -16.21 3.51
CA PHE A 5 4.53 -15.04 4.30
C PHE A 5 3.02 -15.04 4.49
N ASP A 6 2.56 -14.66 5.65
CA ASP A 6 1.13 -14.56 5.95
C ASP A 6 0.72 -13.08 6.05
N ALA A 7 0.10 -12.58 4.98
CA ALA A 7 -0.33 -11.18 4.93
C ALA A 7 -1.33 -10.84 6.04
N THR A 8 -2.18 -11.79 6.43
CA THR A 8 -3.15 -11.59 7.51
C THR A 8 -2.47 -11.36 8.85
N GLU A 9 -1.38 -12.07 9.12
CA GLU A 9 -0.59 -11.87 10.34
C GLU A 9 -0.02 -10.46 10.40
N TYR A 10 0.57 -9.97 9.31
CA TYR A 10 1.11 -8.61 9.25
C TYR A 10 0.01 -7.56 9.38
N LEU A 11 -1.13 -7.80 8.74
CA LEU A 11 -2.29 -6.92 8.84
C LEU A 11 -2.76 -6.79 10.29
N ASN A 12 -2.86 -7.91 11.01
CA ASN A 12 -3.27 -7.89 12.41
C ASN A 12 -2.30 -7.12 13.30
N LYS A 13 -1.02 -7.18 13.02
CA LYS A 13 -0.02 -6.38 13.73
C LYS A 13 -0.19 -4.88 13.48
N LEU A 14 -0.52 -4.49 12.25
CA LEU A 14 -0.75 -3.09 11.92
C LEU A 14 -1.99 -2.52 12.61
N LYS A 15 -3.01 -3.34 12.85
CA LYS A 15 -4.25 -2.90 13.53
C LYS A 15 -4.00 -2.37 14.93
N THR A 16 -2.99 -2.85 15.62
CA THR A 16 -2.66 -2.50 17.00
C THR A 16 -1.35 -1.73 17.15
N GLY A 17 -0.63 -1.53 16.05
CA GLY A 17 0.66 -0.83 16.04
C GLY A 17 0.54 0.65 15.76
N ASN A 18 1.69 1.31 15.69
CA ASN A 18 1.80 2.74 15.42
C ASN A 18 2.11 3.08 13.97
N SER A 19 2.39 2.06 13.16
CA SER A 19 2.67 2.21 11.73
C SER A 19 1.47 1.80 10.92
N TYR A 20 1.27 2.42 9.76
CA TYR A 20 0.20 2.03 8.84
C TYR A 20 0.68 1.14 7.70
N PHE A 21 1.96 0.78 7.67
CA PHE A 21 2.50 -0.12 6.65
C PHE A 21 3.61 -1.00 7.19
N HIS A 22 3.86 -2.12 6.51
CA HIS A 22 4.96 -3.03 6.82
C HIS A 22 5.42 -3.72 5.54
N THR A 23 6.71 -3.54 5.21
CA THR A 23 7.33 -4.22 4.09
C THR A 23 7.96 -5.51 4.58
N PHE A 24 7.47 -6.65 4.12
CA PHE A 24 7.91 -7.96 4.59
C PHE A 24 8.83 -8.70 3.61
N ILE A 25 8.93 -8.23 2.37
CA ILE A 25 9.95 -8.66 1.39
C ILE A 25 10.62 -7.38 0.89
N ASN A 26 11.94 -7.31 1.01
CA ASN A 26 12.68 -6.14 0.56
C ASN A 26 14.03 -6.57 -0.04
N ARG A 27 14.10 -6.62 -1.36
CA ARG A 27 15.27 -7.03 -2.13
C ARG A 27 15.52 -6.01 -3.23
N GLU A 28 16.70 -6.06 -3.84
CA GLU A 28 17.04 -5.13 -4.93
C GLU A 28 16.08 -5.19 -6.12
N SER A 29 15.53 -6.38 -6.39
CA SER A 29 14.64 -6.59 -7.54
C SER A 29 13.18 -6.39 -7.23
N LEU A 30 12.79 -6.42 -5.94
CA LEU A 30 11.40 -6.52 -5.57
C LEU A 30 11.21 -6.21 -4.09
N ALA A 31 10.17 -5.44 -3.79
CA ALA A 31 9.70 -5.29 -2.41
C ALA A 31 8.19 -5.53 -2.37
N VAL A 32 7.71 -6.15 -1.29
CA VAL A 32 6.30 -6.43 -1.07
C VAL A 32 5.94 -6.10 0.36
N GLY A 33 4.80 -5.46 0.54
CA GLY A 33 4.32 -5.14 1.87
C GLY A 33 2.82 -4.98 1.93
N ILE A 34 2.35 -4.61 3.10
CA ILE A 34 0.94 -4.39 3.37
C ILE A 34 0.76 -3.04 4.04
N LEU A 35 -0.32 -2.37 3.65
CA LEU A 35 -0.72 -1.07 4.16
C LEU A 35 -2.08 -1.22 4.81
N PHE A 36 -2.26 -0.60 5.98
CA PHE A 36 -3.51 -0.57 6.71
C PHE A 36 -3.78 0.85 7.18
N LEU A 37 -4.81 1.47 6.63
CA LEU A 37 -5.14 2.87 6.90
C LEU A 37 -6.52 2.95 7.53
N LYS A 38 -6.58 3.51 8.73
CA LYS A 38 -7.85 3.77 9.41
C LYS A 38 -8.47 5.06 8.87
N PRO A 39 -9.81 5.23 8.97
CA PRO A 39 -10.42 6.49 8.59
C PRO A 39 -9.76 7.68 9.31
N GLY A 40 -9.46 8.74 8.55
CA GLY A 40 -8.82 9.94 9.08
C GLY A 40 -7.31 9.89 9.22
N GLU A 41 -6.68 8.72 9.03
CA GLU A 41 -5.23 8.65 9.01
C GLU A 41 -4.68 9.20 7.69
N ASN A 42 -3.50 9.80 7.78
CA ASN A 42 -2.82 10.36 6.60
C ASN A 42 -1.87 9.32 5.99
N ASP A 43 -1.98 9.15 4.68
CA ASP A 43 -0.98 8.46 3.89
C ASP A 43 0.09 9.47 3.50
N THR A 44 1.29 9.32 4.08
CA THR A 44 2.38 10.30 3.95
C THR A 44 3.51 9.80 3.06
N GLN A 45 3.21 8.87 2.15
CA GLN A 45 4.22 8.30 1.26
C GLN A 45 4.79 9.34 0.30
N ASP A 46 6.12 9.31 0.13
CA ASP A 46 6.80 10.05 -0.93
C ASP A 46 6.79 9.23 -2.23
N PRO A 47 6.95 9.89 -3.40
CA PRO A 47 7.13 9.16 -4.65
C PRO A 47 8.31 8.20 -4.58
N HIS A 48 8.18 7.01 -5.16
CA HIS A 48 9.21 5.98 -5.16
C HIS A 48 10.02 5.98 -6.45
N ASP A 49 11.25 5.47 -6.38
CA ASP A 49 12.15 5.35 -7.53
C ASP A 49 11.92 4.07 -8.36
N SER A 50 10.82 3.38 -8.12
CA SER A 50 10.45 2.18 -8.87
C SER A 50 8.97 2.21 -9.17
N ASP A 51 8.57 1.44 -10.19
CA ASP A 51 7.16 1.23 -10.47
C ASP A 51 6.53 0.48 -9.31
N GLU A 52 5.26 0.76 -9.06
CA GLU A 52 4.52 0.20 -7.94
C GLU A 52 3.18 -0.35 -8.38
N ILE A 53 2.75 -1.45 -7.75
CA ILE A 53 1.41 -2.00 -7.92
C ILE A 53 0.74 -2.06 -6.56
N TYR A 54 -0.52 -1.61 -6.51
CA TYR A 54 -1.40 -1.78 -5.37
C TYR A 54 -2.48 -2.79 -5.69
N TYR A 55 -2.72 -3.73 -4.79
CA TYR A 55 -3.87 -4.63 -4.84
C TYR A 55 -4.77 -4.34 -3.65
N ILE A 56 -6.00 -3.91 -3.91
CA ILE A 56 -6.96 -3.53 -2.86
C ILE A 56 -7.56 -4.79 -2.25
N LEU A 57 -7.18 -5.08 -1.01
CA LEU A 57 -7.67 -6.25 -0.28
C LEU A 57 -9.05 -6.03 0.31
N ASP A 58 -9.28 -4.85 0.90
CA ASP A 58 -10.54 -4.53 1.56
C ASP A 58 -10.64 -3.03 1.83
N GLY A 59 -11.86 -2.53 1.98
CA GLY A 59 -12.11 -1.15 2.33
C GLY A 59 -12.62 -0.30 1.19
N ASN A 60 -12.47 1.02 1.33
CA ASN A 60 -12.94 2.00 0.35
C ASN A 60 -12.04 3.23 0.36
N GLY A 61 -12.43 4.24 -0.38
CA GLY A 61 -11.74 5.52 -0.45
C GLY A 61 -11.26 5.85 -1.84
N PHE A 62 -10.18 6.62 -1.90
CA PHE A 62 -9.63 7.12 -3.16
C PHE A 62 -8.12 6.92 -3.17
N LEU A 63 -7.60 6.65 -4.38
CA LEU A 63 -6.17 6.75 -4.67
C LEU A 63 -5.98 7.94 -5.59
N GLU A 64 -5.28 8.97 -5.13
CA GLU A 64 -4.91 10.12 -5.94
C GLU A 64 -3.58 9.82 -6.62
N ILE A 65 -3.56 9.94 -7.94
CA ILE A 65 -2.36 9.74 -8.76
C ILE A 65 -2.20 10.99 -9.64
N ASN A 66 -1.11 11.72 -9.49
CA ASN A 66 -0.87 12.99 -10.19
C ASN A 66 -2.06 13.96 -10.05
N ASP A 67 -2.53 14.15 -8.82
CA ASP A 67 -3.66 15.03 -8.49
C ASP A 67 -5.00 14.59 -9.08
N GLU A 68 -5.09 13.39 -9.65
CA GLU A 68 -6.31 12.83 -10.19
C GLU A 68 -6.85 11.76 -9.26
N PRO A 69 -8.09 11.93 -8.74
CA PRO A 69 -8.67 10.96 -7.81
C PRO A 69 -9.27 9.76 -8.53
N HIS A 70 -9.03 8.58 -7.99
CA HIS A 70 -9.60 7.32 -8.46
C HIS A 70 -10.32 6.66 -7.30
N ARG A 71 -11.62 6.39 -7.45
CA ARG A 71 -12.38 5.64 -6.44
C ARG A 71 -11.93 4.19 -6.47
N ILE A 72 -11.50 3.69 -5.31
CA ILE A 72 -10.99 2.32 -5.22
C ILE A 72 -12.06 1.35 -4.74
N LYS A 73 -11.91 0.09 -5.15
CA LYS A 73 -12.76 -1.02 -4.75
C LYS A 73 -11.93 -2.25 -4.46
N LYS A 74 -12.43 -3.08 -3.54
CA LYS A 74 -11.88 -4.40 -3.25
C LYS A 74 -11.67 -5.20 -4.53
N GLY A 75 -10.49 -5.79 -4.68
CA GLY A 75 -10.14 -6.63 -5.83
C GLY A 75 -9.51 -5.89 -7.00
N GLN A 76 -9.47 -4.56 -6.96
CA GLN A 76 -8.83 -3.78 -8.03
C GLN A 76 -7.31 -3.72 -7.86
N VAL A 77 -6.63 -3.61 -8.98
CA VAL A 77 -5.17 -3.42 -9.05
C VAL A 77 -4.89 -2.07 -9.70
N TYR A 78 -3.99 -1.30 -9.11
CA TYR A 78 -3.57 0.00 -9.63
C TYR A 78 -2.08 -0.01 -9.92
N PHE A 79 -1.71 0.56 -11.04
CA PHE A 79 -0.31 0.78 -11.41
C PHE A 79 0.07 2.24 -11.15
N VAL A 80 1.18 2.45 -10.45
CA VAL A 80 1.76 3.76 -10.21
C VAL A 80 3.18 3.78 -10.75
N ALA A 81 3.43 4.59 -11.78
CA ALA A 81 4.75 4.71 -12.37
C ALA A 81 5.72 5.37 -11.39
N LYS A 82 6.99 4.98 -11.47
CA LYS A 82 8.04 5.56 -10.63
C LYS A 82 8.03 7.09 -10.70
N GLY A 83 8.31 7.74 -9.56
CA GLY A 83 8.37 9.18 -9.47
C GLY A 83 7.02 9.90 -9.49
N THR A 84 5.92 9.15 -9.49
CA THR A 84 4.58 9.72 -9.55
C THR A 84 4.06 10.01 -8.15
N SER A 85 3.57 11.23 -7.94
CA SER A 85 2.90 11.62 -6.69
C SER A 85 1.60 10.82 -6.53
N HIS A 86 1.38 10.24 -5.37
CA HIS A 86 0.20 9.45 -5.09
C HIS A 86 -0.08 9.36 -3.59
N ARG A 87 -1.34 9.17 -3.24
CA ARG A 87 -1.74 8.92 -1.85
C ARG A 87 -3.13 8.33 -1.78
N PHE A 88 -3.37 7.49 -0.75
CA PHE A 88 -4.71 7.05 -0.38
C PHE A 88 -5.35 8.07 0.56
N TYR A 89 -6.65 8.28 0.43
CA TYR A 89 -7.40 9.18 1.30
C TYR A 89 -8.90 8.92 1.22
N GLY A 90 -9.65 9.54 2.12
CA GLY A 90 -11.10 9.57 2.07
C GLY A 90 -11.79 8.25 2.36
N ASN A 91 -11.09 7.29 2.94
CA ASN A 91 -11.71 6.03 3.36
C ASN A 91 -12.58 6.26 4.59
N THR A 92 -13.78 5.66 4.57
CA THR A 92 -14.72 5.66 5.69
C THR A 92 -14.69 4.34 6.46
N LYS A 93 -13.99 3.36 5.91
CA LYS A 93 -13.72 2.05 6.51
C LYS A 93 -12.22 1.83 6.56
N ASN A 94 -11.78 0.84 7.34
CA ASN A 94 -10.38 0.43 7.32
C ASN A 94 -10.00 -0.04 5.92
N LEU A 95 -8.89 0.46 5.41
CA LEU A 95 -8.39 0.15 4.07
C LEU A 95 -7.17 -0.75 4.20
N SER A 96 -7.21 -1.90 3.52
CA SER A 96 -6.11 -2.87 3.48
C SER A 96 -5.63 -3.02 2.04
N VAL A 97 -4.34 -2.85 1.81
CA VAL A 97 -3.74 -2.88 0.47
C VAL A 97 -2.43 -3.66 0.50
N LEU A 98 -2.24 -4.56 -0.47
CA LEU A 98 -0.91 -5.12 -0.74
C LEU A 98 -0.20 -4.20 -1.72
N TYR A 99 1.08 -3.92 -1.47
CA TYR A 99 1.89 -3.14 -2.40
C TYR A 99 3.12 -3.92 -2.85
N PHE A 100 3.51 -3.66 -4.09
CA PHE A 100 4.64 -4.32 -4.76
C PHE A 100 5.46 -3.25 -5.45
N PHE A 101 6.76 -3.17 -5.12
CA PHE A 101 7.68 -2.30 -5.83
C PHE A 101 8.57 -3.13 -6.75
N GLY A 102 8.86 -2.62 -7.93
CA GLY A 102 9.82 -3.20 -8.86
C GLY A 102 11.26 -2.85 -8.49
N GLY A 103 11.57 -2.83 -7.22
CA GLY A 103 12.86 -2.49 -6.65
C GLY A 103 12.78 -2.49 -5.14
N PRO A 104 13.84 -2.07 -4.44
CA PRO A 104 13.82 -2.04 -2.98
C PRO A 104 12.89 -0.95 -2.46
N ASP A 105 12.33 -1.20 -1.27
CA ASP A 105 11.64 -0.18 -0.50
C ASP A 105 12.68 0.58 0.31
N SER A 106 12.96 1.78 -0.12
CA SER A 106 13.98 2.62 0.49
C SER A 106 13.40 3.92 1.06
#